data_7609979f18a9b379bbe1c241044f1e68
#
_entry.id   7609979f18a9b379bbe1c241044f1e68
#
_cell.length_a   1.000
_cell.length_b   1.000
_cell.length_c   1.000
_cell.angle_alpha   90.00
_cell.angle_beta   90.00
_cell.angle_gamma   90.00
#
_symmetry.space_group_name_H-M   'P 1'
#
loop_
_entity.id
_entity.type
_entity.pdbx_description
1 polymer ?
#
loop_
_entity_poly.entity_id
_entity_poly.type
_entity_poly.pdbx_seq_one_letter_code
_entity_poly.pdbx_strand_id
1 'polypeptide(L)'
;MARHRSAFAAAGLLALSGHATSPLPLSGTVSGPLLPFTSQHSTSASAAAPSWRFVGLPNKPEIGATRFELGQVDGVAGVQVRTDKSYGTWAHDWRGTAGTLQWRWRLDQALSGGLRPADLRRKDGDDAALKVCVMFDHALDRVPFGERTLLRVARSVSSENLPAATVCYLWDPLQASGTTAANPYSRRVRYVVVQGSGAPLQQWLGESRDVAQDFLTLFGDELPVGSTKTAVPSVSAVVIGADSDNTQARSSGWVAQLQWR
;
A
#
# COMPACT_ATOMS: atom_id res chain seq x y z
N MET A 1 42.14 -43.38 -37.74
CA MET A 1 40.76 -43.87 -37.50
C MET A 1 40.62 -44.20 -36.03
N ALA A 2 40.10 -43.30 -35.20
CA ALA A 2 39.91 -43.53 -33.78
C ALA A 2 38.43 -43.23 -33.47
N ARG A 3 37.70 -44.25 -32.98
CA ARG A 3 36.28 -44.17 -32.61
C ARG A 3 36.20 -43.73 -31.15
N HIS A 4 35.62 -42.59 -30.89
CA HIS A 4 35.22 -42.13 -29.55
C HIS A 4 33.91 -42.80 -29.15
N ARG A 5 33.96 -43.53 -28.03
CA ARG A 5 32.79 -44.07 -27.33
C ARG A 5 32.31 -43.01 -26.33
N SER A 6 31.08 -42.59 -26.48
CA SER A 6 30.37 -41.75 -25.51
C SER A 6 29.90 -42.58 -24.34
N ALA A 7 30.30 -42.19 -23.15
CA ALA A 7 29.81 -42.77 -21.89
C ALA A 7 28.57 -41.97 -21.43
N PHE A 8 27.43 -42.64 -21.31
CA PHE A 8 26.23 -42.09 -20.65
C PHE A 8 26.42 -42.21 -19.12
N ALA A 9 26.48 -41.08 -18.47
CA ALA A 9 26.38 -41.02 -17.00
C ALA A 9 24.89 -40.88 -16.60
N ALA A 10 24.39 -41.88 -15.89
CA ALA A 10 23.07 -41.86 -15.26
C ALA A 10 23.12 -40.96 -14.03
N ALA A 11 22.39 -39.83 -14.08
CA ALA A 11 22.17 -38.98 -12.94
C ALA A 11 20.99 -39.51 -12.13
N GLY A 12 21.28 -39.98 -10.90
CA GLY A 12 20.27 -40.41 -9.96
C GLY A 12 19.37 -39.24 -9.49
N LEU A 13 18.09 -39.45 -9.60
CA LEU A 13 17.05 -38.52 -9.08
C LEU A 13 16.96 -38.75 -7.54
N LEU A 14 17.51 -37.82 -6.77
CA LEU A 14 17.21 -37.72 -5.34
C LEU A 14 15.87 -36.98 -5.19
N ALA A 15 14.83 -37.74 -4.82
CA ALA A 15 13.54 -37.19 -4.43
C ALA A 15 13.70 -36.52 -3.06
N LEU A 16 13.84 -35.18 -3.07
CA LEU A 16 13.67 -34.37 -1.87
C LEU A 16 12.17 -34.27 -1.56
N SER A 17 11.74 -35.03 -0.56
CA SER A 17 10.41 -34.90 0.04
C SER A 17 10.33 -33.58 0.77
N GLY A 18 10.02 -32.51 0.04
CA GLY A 18 9.70 -31.22 0.61
C GLY A 18 8.34 -31.29 1.29
N HIS A 19 8.31 -31.26 2.61
CA HIS A 19 7.10 -31.02 3.37
C HIS A 19 6.60 -29.61 3.01
N ALA A 20 5.56 -29.54 2.18
CA ALA A 20 4.83 -28.33 1.96
C ALA A 20 4.12 -27.97 3.27
N THR A 21 4.71 -27.06 4.04
CA THR A 21 4.00 -26.39 5.13
C THR A 21 2.94 -25.50 4.47
N SER A 22 1.71 -25.98 4.47
CA SER A 22 0.55 -25.16 4.11
C SER A 22 0.56 -23.91 4.99
N PRO A 23 0.42 -22.70 4.43
CA PRO A 23 0.24 -21.52 5.26
C PRO A 23 -1.02 -21.73 6.09
N LEU A 24 -0.87 -21.60 7.41
CA LEU A 24 -1.99 -21.65 8.35
C LEU A 24 -3.03 -20.63 7.92
N PRO A 25 -4.32 -20.96 7.87
CA PRO A 25 -5.35 -19.99 7.63
C PRO A 25 -5.31 -18.99 8.78
N LEU A 26 -5.07 -17.72 8.47
CA LEU A 26 -5.19 -16.61 9.42
C LEU A 26 -6.68 -16.44 9.75
N SER A 27 -7.21 -17.33 10.56
CA SER A 27 -8.55 -17.23 11.12
C SER A 27 -8.49 -16.33 12.35
N GLY A 28 -8.90 -15.10 12.15
CA GLY A 28 -9.13 -14.14 13.22
C GLY A 28 -9.84 -12.94 12.63
N THR A 29 -11.15 -12.86 12.79
CA THR A 29 -11.91 -11.63 12.57
C THR A 29 -11.47 -10.60 13.59
N VAL A 30 -10.51 -9.76 13.23
CA VAL A 30 -10.21 -8.57 14.03
C VAL A 30 -11.18 -7.48 13.57
N SER A 31 -12.40 -7.52 14.08
CA SER A 31 -13.32 -6.39 14.01
C SER A 31 -13.12 -5.57 15.29
N GLY A 32 -12.33 -4.54 15.20
CA GLY A 32 -12.08 -3.59 16.30
C GLY A 32 -11.75 -2.22 15.73
N PRO A 33 -11.69 -1.17 16.55
CA PRO A 33 -11.23 0.12 16.10
C PRO A 33 -9.79 0.02 15.60
N LEU A 34 -9.44 0.83 14.58
CA LEU A 34 -8.04 1.03 14.23
C LEU A 34 -7.29 1.52 15.47
N LEU A 35 -6.17 0.89 15.78
CA LEU A 35 -5.39 1.31 16.93
C LEU A 35 -4.87 2.74 16.73
N PRO A 36 -4.83 3.54 17.79
CA PRO A 36 -4.17 4.84 17.76
C PRO A 36 -2.73 4.70 17.27
N PHE A 37 -2.20 5.71 16.64
CA PHE A 37 -0.78 5.77 16.33
C PHE A 37 0.01 5.70 17.64
N THR A 38 0.76 4.62 17.82
CA THR A 38 1.59 4.41 19.03
C THR A 38 3.03 4.09 18.63
N SER A 39 3.98 4.60 19.39
CA SER A 39 5.41 4.35 19.20
C SER A 39 5.78 2.97 19.75
N GLN A 40 5.35 1.88 19.14
CA GLN A 40 5.84 0.58 19.53
C GLN A 40 6.75 0.00 18.46
N HIS A 41 8.04 0.21 18.68
CA HIS A 41 9.08 -0.72 18.20
C HIS A 41 8.99 -1.96 19.10
N SER A 42 8.05 -2.87 18.85
CA SER A 42 8.03 -4.15 19.56
C SER A 42 9.12 -5.04 18.99
N THR A 43 10.21 -5.18 19.72
CA THR A 43 11.30 -6.15 19.45
C THR A 43 11.03 -7.53 20.03
N SER A 44 9.84 -7.82 20.55
CA SER A 44 9.50 -9.13 21.13
C SER A 44 8.48 -9.88 20.28
N ALA A 45 8.85 -11.07 19.83
CA ALA A 45 8.03 -12.05 19.11
C ALA A 45 7.04 -12.77 20.06
N SER A 46 6.20 -12.03 20.75
CA SER A 46 4.99 -12.54 21.39
C SER A 46 3.84 -12.27 20.44
N ALA A 47 2.87 -13.20 20.29
CA ALA A 47 1.72 -13.10 19.38
C ALA A 47 1.08 -11.71 19.51
N ALA A 48 1.57 -10.77 18.67
CA ALA A 48 1.45 -9.36 18.90
C ALA A 48 0.04 -8.92 18.52
N ALA A 49 -0.55 -8.11 19.41
CA ALA A 49 -1.69 -7.28 19.07
C ALA A 49 -1.39 -6.51 17.76
N PRO A 50 -2.39 -6.31 16.89
CA PRO A 50 -2.20 -5.57 15.64
C PRO A 50 -1.59 -4.19 15.97
N SER A 51 -0.49 -3.87 15.34
CA SER A 51 0.26 -2.64 15.55
C SER A 51 0.64 -2.01 14.22
N TRP A 52 0.95 -0.73 14.24
CA TRP A 52 1.50 -0.04 13.08
C TRP A 52 2.93 -0.50 12.84
N ARG A 53 3.25 -0.91 11.60
CA ARG A 53 4.59 -1.34 11.20
C ARG A 53 5.07 -0.63 9.95
N PHE A 54 6.37 -0.38 9.88
CA PHE A 54 6.99 0.19 8.69
C PHE A 54 7.07 -0.84 7.57
N VAL A 55 6.76 -0.42 6.35
CA VAL A 55 6.91 -1.20 5.11
C VAL A 55 7.65 -0.34 4.09
N GLY A 56 8.84 -0.78 3.73
CA GLY A 56 9.68 -0.15 2.70
C GLY A 56 9.60 -0.89 1.36
N LEU A 57 10.42 -0.48 0.41
CA LEU A 57 10.58 -1.18 -0.87
C LEU A 57 11.44 -2.43 -0.68
N PRO A 58 10.96 -3.60 -1.10
CA PRO A 58 11.76 -4.82 -1.05
C PRO A 58 12.93 -4.71 -2.05
N ASN A 59 14.10 -5.20 -1.62
CA ASN A 59 15.31 -5.29 -2.46
C ASN A 59 15.81 -3.95 -3.05
N LYS A 60 15.55 -2.82 -2.37
CA LYS A 60 15.99 -1.49 -2.77
C LYS A 60 16.60 -0.72 -1.59
N PRO A 61 17.69 -1.22 -0.99
CA PRO A 61 18.32 -0.60 0.19
C PRO A 61 18.90 0.80 -0.10
N GLU A 62 19.13 1.12 -1.36
CA GLU A 62 19.62 2.44 -1.81
C GLU A 62 18.56 3.54 -1.70
N ILE A 63 17.28 3.18 -1.62
CA ILE A 63 16.20 4.14 -1.42
C ILE A 63 15.98 4.37 0.07
N GLY A 64 16.13 5.61 0.51
CA GLY A 64 15.93 6.00 1.89
C GLY A 64 14.52 5.69 2.39
N ALA A 65 14.36 5.55 3.70
CA ALA A 65 13.07 5.32 4.33
C ALA A 65 12.34 6.64 4.59
N THR A 66 11.07 6.71 4.25
CA THR A 66 10.16 7.77 4.71
C THR A 66 10.07 7.72 6.23
N ARG A 67 10.09 8.89 6.89
CA ARG A 67 10.08 9.00 8.35
C ARG A 67 8.68 9.21 8.88
N PHE A 68 8.38 8.50 9.96
CA PHE A 68 7.12 8.58 10.70
C PHE A 68 7.44 8.96 12.14
N GLU A 69 6.93 10.10 12.60
CA GLU A 69 7.20 10.60 13.95
C GLU A 69 5.87 11.00 14.61
N LEU A 70 5.64 10.49 15.82
CA LEU A 70 4.49 10.91 16.61
C LEU A 70 4.71 12.32 17.12
N GLY A 71 3.66 13.12 17.10
CA GLY A 71 3.73 14.49 17.56
C GLY A 71 2.39 15.19 17.57
N GLN A 72 2.44 16.49 17.65
CA GLN A 72 1.26 17.34 17.70
C GLN A 72 1.51 18.62 16.92
N VAL A 73 0.52 19.08 16.15
CA VAL A 73 0.50 20.38 15.50
C VAL A 73 -0.90 20.99 15.62
N ASP A 74 -0.99 22.27 15.95
CA ASP A 74 -2.24 23.00 16.21
C ASP A 74 -3.20 22.27 17.16
N GLY A 75 -2.65 21.68 18.23
CA GLY A 75 -3.42 20.96 19.23
C GLY A 75 -3.94 19.57 18.81
N VAL A 76 -3.62 19.11 17.59
CA VAL A 76 -4.03 17.80 17.09
C VAL A 76 -2.85 16.83 17.14
N ALA A 77 -2.98 15.78 17.94
CA ALA A 77 -2.02 14.70 17.98
C ALA A 77 -2.16 13.79 16.75
N GLY A 78 -1.03 13.37 16.17
CA GLY A 78 -1.01 12.54 14.99
C GLY A 78 0.38 12.03 14.67
N VAL A 79 0.56 11.52 13.46
CA VAL A 79 1.85 11.10 12.93
C VAL A 79 2.30 12.06 11.84
N GLN A 80 3.50 12.59 12.00
CA GLN A 80 4.19 13.34 10.96
C GLN A 80 4.81 12.36 9.97
N VAL A 81 4.57 12.59 8.68
CA VAL A 81 5.13 11.82 7.57
C VAL A 81 6.04 12.73 6.78
N ARG A 82 7.32 12.39 6.68
CA ARG A 82 8.32 13.16 5.93
C ARG A 82 9.06 12.29 4.95
N THR A 83 9.15 12.74 3.71
CA THR A 83 9.93 12.10 2.66
C THR A 83 11.04 13.02 2.16
N ASP A 84 12.21 12.45 1.87
CA ASP A 84 13.34 13.09 1.22
C ASP A 84 13.99 12.05 0.32
N LYS A 85 13.61 12.04 -0.97
CA LYS A 85 14.06 11.06 -1.97
C LYS A 85 13.85 9.62 -1.49
N SER A 86 12.76 9.39 -0.80
CA SER A 86 12.55 8.20 0.01
C SER A 86 11.20 7.56 -0.29
N TYR A 87 11.08 6.30 0.10
CA TYR A 87 9.83 5.55 0.05
C TYR A 87 9.55 4.94 1.43
N GLY A 88 8.27 4.88 1.79
CA GLY A 88 7.86 4.14 2.98
C GLY A 88 6.41 4.34 3.31
N THR A 89 5.86 3.30 3.91
CA THR A 89 4.49 3.29 4.40
C THR A 89 4.45 2.76 5.83
N TRP A 90 3.45 3.17 6.57
CA TRP A 90 3.08 2.61 7.86
C TRP A 90 1.78 1.86 7.70
N ALA A 91 1.81 0.55 7.92
CA ALA A 91 0.70 -0.36 7.72
C ALA A 91 0.15 -0.86 9.06
N HIS A 92 -1.16 -0.92 9.15
CA HIS A 92 -1.90 -1.55 10.24
C HIS A 92 -2.72 -2.69 9.65
N ASP A 93 -2.41 -3.92 10.03
CA ASP A 93 -3.22 -5.07 9.67
C ASP A 93 -4.59 -4.94 10.36
N TRP A 94 -5.64 -4.86 9.55
CA TRP A 94 -7.01 -4.72 10.02
C TRP A 94 -7.94 -5.50 9.10
N ARG A 95 -8.81 -6.30 9.69
CA ARG A 95 -9.74 -7.13 8.94
C ARG A 95 -11.17 -6.74 9.27
N GLY A 96 -11.96 -6.52 8.23
CA GLY A 96 -13.37 -6.19 8.38
C GLY A 96 -14.04 -5.89 7.05
N THR A 97 -15.33 -5.66 7.09
CA THR A 97 -16.12 -5.25 5.93
C THR A 97 -15.71 -3.84 5.50
N ALA A 98 -15.66 -3.59 4.20
CA ALA A 98 -15.44 -2.27 3.67
C ALA A 98 -16.60 -1.33 4.06
N GLY A 99 -16.32 -0.37 4.91
CA GLY A 99 -17.26 0.63 5.44
C GLY A 99 -16.81 2.04 5.14
N THR A 100 -17.02 2.93 6.10
CA THR A 100 -16.57 4.32 6.00
C THR A 100 -15.25 4.51 6.73
N LEU A 101 -14.23 4.97 6.01
CA LEU A 101 -12.95 5.38 6.59
C LEU A 101 -12.96 6.90 6.77
N GLN A 102 -12.65 7.36 7.96
CA GLN A 102 -12.52 8.77 8.31
C GLN A 102 -11.13 9.07 8.82
N TRP A 103 -10.56 10.23 8.45
CA TRP A 103 -9.29 10.70 8.98
C TRP A 103 -9.21 12.22 8.87
N ARG A 104 -8.21 12.79 9.54
CA ARG A 104 -7.74 14.15 9.28
C ARG A 104 -6.31 14.09 8.77
N TRP A 105 -6.00 14.97 7.87
CA TRP A 105 -4.65 15.18 7.39
C TRP A 105 -4.32 16.63 7.16
N ARG A 106 -3.05 16.91 7.07
CA ARG A 106 -2.52 18.24 6.83
C ARG A 106 -1.25 18.09 6.00
N LEU A 107 -1.12 18.79 4.90
CA LEU A 107 0.09 18.85 4.11
C LEU A 107 0.80 20.17 4.42
N ASP A 108 1.97 20.09 5.02
CA ASP A 108 2.78 21.28 5.35
C ASP A 108 3.64 21.70 4.17
N GLN A 109 4.18 20.73 3.43
CA GLN A 109 5.01 20.93 2.25
C GLN A 109 4.63 19.91 1.17
N ALA A 110 4.19 20.39 0.03
CA ALA A 110 3.99 19.57 -1.15
C ALA A 110 5.34 19.07 -1.72
N LEU A 111 5.29 18.08 -2.62
CA LEU A 111 6.50 17.62 -3.30
C LEU A 111 7.24 18.78 -3.95
N SER A 112 8.50 18.98 -3.55
CA SER A 112 9.32 20.11 -3.98
C SER A 112 10.81 19.75 -4.02
N GLY A 113 11.60 20.53 -4.75
CA GLY A 113 13.05 20.35 -4.89
C GLY A 113 13.43 19.09 -5.67
N GLY A 114 12.48 18.48 -6.38
CA GLY A 114 12.73 17.31 -7.19
C GLY A 114 13.43 17.61 -8.51
N LEU A 115 14.02 16.59 -9.12
CA LEU A 115 14.63 16.65 -10.44
C LEU A 115 13.62 16.51 -11.58
N ARG A 116 12.39 16.05 -11.27
CA ARG A 116 11.31 15.80 -12.21
C ARG A 116 9.98 16.24 -11.60
N PRO A 117 8.99 16.63 -12.43
CA PRO A 117 7.65 16.85 -11.94
C PRO A 117 6.99 15.54 -11.50
N ALA A 118 6.18 15.60 -10.46
CA ALA A 118 5.33 14.48 -10.07
C ALA A 118 4.22 14.29 -11.13
N ASP A 119 3.93 13.05 -11.47
CA ASP A 119 2.83 12.66 -12.35
C ASP A 119 2.42 11.22 -12.03
N LEU A 120 1.28 11.04 -11.43
CA LEU A 120 0.73 9.73 -11.01
C LEU A 120 0.57 8.72 -12.16
N ARG A 121 0.65 9.16 -13.42
CA ARG A 121 0.51 8.30 -14.60
C ARG A 121 1.85 7.83 -15.17
N ARG A 122 2.96 8.32 -14.63
CA ARG A 122 4.32 8.06 -15.14
C ARG A 122 5.19 7.41 -14.07
N LYS A 123 5.93 6.37 -14.43
CA LYS A 123 6.84 5.68 -13.50
C LYS A 123 7.90 6.59 -12.88
N ASP A 124 8.39 7.53 -13.66
CA ASP A 124 9.42 8.47 -13.23
C ASP A 124 8.88 9.67 -12.45
N GLY A 125 7.56 9.74 -12.28
CA GLY A 125 6.85 10.79 -11.54
C GLY A 125 5.84 10.26 -10.52
N ASP A 126 5.75 8.94 -10.32
CA ASP A 126 4.77 8.29 -9.43
C ASP A 126 5.16 8.46 -7.96
N ASP A 127 5.03 9.66 -7.46
CA ASP A 127 5.26 10.02 -6.08
C ASP A 127 4.02 10.68 -5.48
N ALA A 128 3.80 10.47 -4.19
CA ALA A 128 2.68 11.05 -3.45
C ALA A 128 3.17 11.83 -2.23
N ALA A 129 2.79 13.10 -2.14
CA ALA A 129 3.13 13.97 -1.01
C ALA A 129 2.58 13.44 0.32
N LEU A 130 1.38 12.86 0.31
CA LEU A 130 0.75 12.20 1.45
C LEU A 130 -0.35 11.26 0.94
N LYS A 131 -0.46 10.08 1.54
CA LYS A 131 -1.45 9.07 1.15
C LYS A 131 -2.03 8.30 2.33
N VAL A 132 -3.29 7.92 2.20
CA VAL A 132 -3.98 6.94 3.04
C VAL A 132 -4.51 5.86 2.11
N CYS A 133 -4.18 4.59 2.38
CA CYS A 133 -4.56 3.49 1.50
C CYS A 133 -5.31 2.41 2.27
N VAL A 134 -6.18 1.70 1.55
CA VAL A 134 -6.90 0.52 2.03
C VAL A 134 -6.54 -0.66 1.15
N MET A 135 -6.05 -1.73 1.75
CA MET A 135 -5.72 -2.99 1.11
C MET A 135 -6.87 -3.97 1.26
N PHE A 136 -7.12 -4.78 0.23
CA PHE A 136 -8.24 -5.71 0.21
C PHE A 136 -7.77 -7.15 0.02
N ASP A 137 -8.51 -8.06 0.62
CA ASP A 137 -8.36 -9.50 0.42
C ASP A 137 -9.07 -9.94 -0.88
N HIS A 138 -8.61 -9.32 -2.00
CA HIS A 138 -9.18 -9.57 -3.32
C HIS A 138 -8.68 -10.90 -3.90
N ALA A 139 -9.62 -11.71 -4.37
CA ALA A 139 -9.31 -13.04 -4.87
C ALA A 139 -8.46 -12.99 -6.15
N LEU A 140 -7.37 -13.76 -6.17
CA LEU A 140 -6.42 -13.76 -7.29
C LEU A 140 -7.01 -14.26 -8.62
N ASP A 141 -8.02 -15.10 -8.58
CA ASP A 141 -8.69 -15.61 -9.78
C ASP A 141 -9.50 -14.52 -10.51
N ARG A 142 -9.88 -13.46 -9.81
CA ARG A 142 -10.54 -12.27 -10.37
C ARG A 142 -9.59 -11.26 -11.00
N VAL A 143 -8.30 -11.35 -10.67
CA VAL A 143 -7.27 -10.46 -11.23
C VAL A 143 -7.01 -10.83 -12.70
N PRO A 144 -6.93 -9.87 -13.63
CA PRO A 144 -6.58 -10.13 -15.03
C PRO A 144 -5.30 -10.96 -15.16
N PHE A 145 -5.26 -11.88 -16.13
CA PHE A 145 -4.24 -12.94 -16.22
C PHE A 145 -2.81 -12.40 -16.18
N GLY A 146 -2.50 -11.37 -16.96
CA GLY A 146 -1.14 -10.78 -17.01
C GLY A 146 -0.72 -10.18 -15.66
N GLU A 147 -1.61 -9.43 -15.01
CA GLU A 147 -1.34 -8.80 -13.72
C GLU A 147 -1.27 -9.85 -12.59
N ARG A 148 -2.09 -10.88 -12.66
CA ARG A 148 -2.04 -12.01 -11.72
C ARG A 148 -0.69 -12.73 -11.76
N THR A 149 -0.14 -12.94 -12.95
CA THR A 149 1.18 -13.55 -13.11
C THR A 149 2.27 -12.68 -12.52
N LEU A 150 2.27 -11.37 -12.82
CA LEU A 150 3.22 -10.42 -12.23
C LEU A 150 3.11 -10.36 -10.69
N LEU A 151 1.90 -10.34 -10.16
CA LEU A 151 1.68 -10.33 -8.71
C LEU A 151 2.18 -11.62 -8.04
N ARG A 152 2.00 -12.79 -8.66
CA ARG A 152 2.55 -14.05 -8.16
C ARG A 152 4.08 -14.02 -8.09
N VAL A 153 4.73 -13.52 -9.13
CA VAL A 153 6.19 -13.35 -9.15
C VAL A 153 6.61 -12.35 -8.06
N ALA A 154 5.95 -11.20 -7.96
CA ALA A 154 6.26 -10.22 -6.92
C ALA A 154 6.11 -10.79 -5.51
N ARG A 155 5.05 -11.57 -5.24
CA ARG A 155 4.84 -12.25 -3.95
C ARG A 155 5.91 -13.31 -3.65
N SER A 156 6.48 -13.98 -4.66
CA SER A 156 7.52 -15.01 -4.46
C SER A 156 8.86 -14.43 -4.01
N VAL A 157 9.11 -13.15 -4.27
CA VAL A 157 10.36 -12.44 -3.91
C VAL A 157 10.19 -11.41 -2.80
N SER A 158 8.95 -11.15 -2.38
CA SER A 158 8.63 -10.21 -1.31
C SER A 158 8.44 -10.93 0.02
N SER A 159 8.95 -10.36 1.09
CA SER A 159 8.62 -10.77 2.47
C SER A 159 7.22 -10.33 2.88
N GLU A 160 6.59 -9.42 2.13
CA GLU A 160 5.27 -8.88 2.39
C GLU A 160 4.20 -9.61 1.59
N ASN A 161 3.02 -9.81 2.19
CA ASN A 161 1.86 -10.31 1.47
C ASN A 161 1.25 -9.19 0.62
N LEU A 162 1.77 -8.99 -0.59
CA LEU A 162 1.32 -7.94 -1.49
C LEU A 162 -0.17 -8.11 -1.83
N PRO A 163 -1.01 -7.08 -1.60
CA PRO A 163 -2.44 -7.16 -1.84
C PRO A 163 -2.76 -7.28 -3.34
N ALA A 164 -3.86 -7.94 -3.66
CA ALA A 164 -4.35 -8.03 -5.04
C ALA A 164 -5.19 -6.82 -5.46
N ALA A 165 -5.61 -5.99 -4.51
CA ALA A 165 -6.23 -4.69 -4.76
C ALA A 165 -5.93 -3.72 -3.61
N THR A 166 -5.58 -2.49 -3.95
CA THR A 166 -5.37 -1.38 -3.02
C THR A 166 -6.00 -0.12 -3.56
N VAL A 167 -6.82 0.53 -2.77
CA VAL A 167 -7.35 1.88 -3.04
C VAL A 167 -6.53 2.87 -2.23
N CYS A 168 -5.91 3.86 -2.88
CA CYS A 168 -5.15 4.91 -2.21
C CYS A 168 -5.82 6.28 -2.42
N TYR A 169 -6.03 6.97 -1.32
CA TYR A 169 -6.47 8.36 -1.27
C TYR A 169 -5.23 9.25 -1.19
N LEU A 170 -5.10 10.17 -2.15
CA LEU A 170 -3.91 10.99 -2.30
C LEU A 170 -4.20 12.47 -2.02
N TRP A 171 -3.21 13.13 -1.41
CA TRP A 171 -3.05 14.56 -1.51
C TRP A 171 -2.04 14.85 -2.64
N ASP A 172 -2.55 15.32 -3.76
CA ASP A 172 -1.75 15.65 -4.95
C ASP A 172 -2.08 17.07 -5.44
N PRO A 173 -1.21 18.04 -5.17
CA PRO A 173 -1.46 19.44 -5.52
C PRO A 173 -1.45 19.72 -7.04
N LEU A 174 -1.07 18.75 -7.87
CA LEU A 174 -0.98 18.91 -9.33
C LEU A 174 -2.25 18.45 -10.05
N GLN A 175 -3.01 17.53 -9.45
CA GLN A 175 -4.20 16.96 -10.05
C GLN A 175 -5.48 17.60 -9.45
N ALA A 176 -6.55 17.59 -10.21
CA ALA A 176 -7.86 17.98 -9.68
C ALA A 176 -8.38 16.95 -8.66
N SER A 177 -9.07 17.41 -7.62
CA SER A 177 -9.81 16.52 -6.71
C SER A 177 -10.82 15.68 -7.50
N GLY A 178 -10.97 14.41 -7.15
CA GLY A 178 -11.76 13.41 -7.86
C GLY A 178 -11.03 12.71 -9.01
N THR A 179 -9.82 13.13 -9.38
CA THR A 179 -9.01 12.43 -10.38
C THR A 179 -8.71 11.01 -9.91
N THR A 180 -8.88 10.03 -10.81
CA THR A 180 -8.51 8.64 -10.58
C THR A 180 -7.42 8.20 -11.53
N ALA A 181 -6.54 7.32 -11.07
CA ALA A 181 -5.48 6.73 -11.87
C ALA A 181 -5.12 5.34 -11.34
N ALA A 182 -4.50 4.51 -12.18
CA ALA A 182 -3.82 3.31 -11.73
C ALA A 182 -2.33 3.61 -11.58
N ASN A 183 -1.70 3.01 -10.56
CA ASN A 183 -0.27 3.09 -10.37
C ASN A 183 0.47 2.56 -11.61
N PRO A 184 1.45 3.28 -12.16
CA PRO A 184 2.13 2.91 -13.41
C PRO A 184 3.05 1.68 -13.27
N TYR A 185 3.39 1.28 -12.05
CA TYR A 185 4.16 0.04 -11.78
C TYR A 185 3.25 -1.17 -11.59
N SER A 186 2.07 -0.95 -10.99
CA SER A 186 1.14 -2.03 -10.68
C SER A 186 -0.30 -1.54 -10.65
N ARG A 187 -1.11 -1.96 -11.61
CA ARG A 187 -2.56 -1.67 -11.61
C ARG A 187 -3.31 -2.26 -10.41
N ARG A 188 -2.60 -2.96 -9.53
CA ARG A 188 -3.12 -3.46 -8.24
C ARG A 188 -3.24 -2.36 -7.18
N VAL A 189 -2.65 -1.20 -7.44
CA VAL A 189 -2.85 0.02 -6.67
C VAL A 189 -3.56 1.04 -7.56
N ARG A 190 -4.73 1.53 -7.11
CA ARG A 190 -5.52 2.54 -7.83
C ARG A 190 -5.76 3.74 -6.93
N TYR A 191 -5.66 4.91 -7.50
CA TYR A 191 -5.64 6.19 -6.82
C TYR A 191 -6.96 6.95 -6.96
N VAL A 192 -7.31 7.66 -5.89
CA VAL A 192 -8.29 8.75 -5.88
C VAL A 192 -7.61 9.98 -5.29
N VAL A 193 -7.48 11.04 -6.06
CA VAL A 193 -7.04 12.33 -5.53
C VAL A 193 -8.19 12.94 -4.73
N VAL A 194 -8.02 13.04 -3.43
CA VAL A 194 -9.04 13.62 -2.54
C VAL A 194 -8.78 15.10 -2.33
N GLN A 195 -7.54 15.46 -1.98
CA GLN A 195 -7.10 16.84 -1.95
C GLN A 195 -6.22 17.10 -3.17
N GLY A 196 -6.70 17.97 -4.05
CA GLY A 196 -6.10 18.25 -5.34
C GLY A 196 -5.48 19.65 -5.41
N SER A 197 -5.33 20.15 -6.64
CA SER A 197 -4.85 21.50 -6.91
C SER A 197 -5.75 22.55 -6.23
N GLY A 198 -5.13 23.49 -5.51
CA GLY A 198 -5.83 24.51 -4.74
C GLY A 198 -6.17 24.08 -3.30
N ALA A 199 -5.92 22.86 -2.89
CA ALA A 199 -6.07 22.48 -1.49
C ALA A 199 -5.11 23.28 -0.59
N PRO A 200 -5.61 23.81 0.55
CA PRO A 200 -4.82 24.69 1.40
C PRO A 200 -3.71 23.90 2.12
N LEU A 201 -2.49 24.36 2.04
CA LEU A 201 -1.38 23.83 2.84
C LEU A 201 -1.46 24.31 4.29
N GLN A 202 -0.83 23.57 5.21
CA GLN A 202 -0.71 23.90 6.64
C GLN A 202 -2.05 24.04 7.36
N GLN A 203 -3.08 23.39 6.85
CA GLN A 203 -4.41 23.33 7.46
C GLN A 203 -4.88 21.89 7.61
N TRP A 204 -5.55 21.61 8.73
CA TRP A 204 -6.18 20.31 8.95
C TRP A 204 -7.47 20.18 8.14
N LEU A 205 -7.51 19.20 7.25
CA LEU A 205 -8.69 18.82 6.50
C LEU A 205 -9.20 17.46 6.98
N GLY A 206 -10.50 17.32 7.04
CA GLY A 206 -11.17 16.07 7.43
C GLY A 206 -11.72 15.35 6.21
N GLU A 207 -11.53 14.04 6.16
CA GLU A 207 -12.03 13.18 5.11
C GLU A 207 -13.00 12.13 5.63
N SER A 208 -13.92 11.73 4.78
CA SER A 208 -14.84 10.62 5.01
C SER A 208 -15.11 9.92 3.68
N ARG A 209 -14.68 8.66 3.56
CA ARG A 209 -14.79 7.91 2.31
C ARG A 209 -15.60 6.64 2.49
N ASP A 210 -16.55 6.41 1.61
CA ASP A 210 -17.22 5.12 1.45
C ASP A 210 -16.30 4.19 0.66
N VAL A 211 -15.51 3.41 1.40
CA VAL A 211 -14.45 2.57 0.84
C VAL A 211 -15.00 1.47 -0.07
N ALA A 212 -16.20 0.96 0.23
CA ALA A 212 -16.86 -0.03 -0.62
C ALA A 212 -17.26 0.57 -1.97
N GLN A 213 -17.78 1.80 -1.95
CA GLN A 213 -18.15 2.51 -3.19
C GLN A 213 -16.92 2.85 -4.02
N ASP A 214 -15.83 3.28 -3.38
CA ASP A 214 -14.58 3.59 -4.07
C ASP A 214 -13.96 2.33 -4.68
N PHE A 215 -14.03 1.19 -3.99
CA PHE A 215 -13.60 -0.09 -4.55
C PHE A 215 -14.42 -0.45 -5.81
N LEU A 216 -15.75 -0.34 -5.77
CA LEU A 216 -16.61 -0.62 -6.92
C LEU A 216 -16.28 0.31 -8.10
N THR A 217 -16.01 1.57 -7.84
CA THR A 217 -15.63 2.55 -8.87
C THR A 217 -14.30 2.19 -9.53
N LEU A 218 -13.33 1.73 -8.74
CA LEU A 218 -11.98 1.48 -9.21
C LEU A 218 -11.74 0.04 -9.69
N PHE A 219 -12.33 -0.96 -9.03
CA PHE A 219 -12.11 -2.40 -9.27
C PHE A 219 -13.39 -3.17 -9.61
N GLY A 220 -14.50 -2.48 -9.89
CA GLY A 220 -15.77 -3.13 -10.19
C GLY A 220 -15.73 -3.97 -11.45
N ASP A 221 -14.84 -3.66 -12.38
CA ASP A 221 -14.57 -4.45 -13.60
C ASP A 221 -14.00 -5.85 -13.30
N GLU A 222 -13.48 -6.08 -12.11
CA GLU A 222 -12.96 -7.36 -11.64
C GLU A 222 -13.97 -8.15 -10.79
N LEU A 223 -15.17 -7.63 -10.63
CA LEU A 223 -16.28 -8.29 -9.94
C LEU A 223 -17.32 -8.81 -10.95
N PRO A 224 -18.19 -9.75 -10.54
CA PRO A 224 -19.33 -10.16 -11.36
C PRO A 224 -20.19 -8.95 -11.76
N VAL A 225 -20.75 -8.99 -12.96
CA VAL A 225 -21.65 -7.94 -13.47
C VAL A 225 -22.82 -7.75 -12.50
N GLY A 226 -23.13 -6.49 -12.17
CA GLY A 226 -24.19 -6.16 -11.22
C GLY A 226 -23.80 -6.28 -9.74
N SER A 227 -22.52 -6.47 -9.44
CA SER A 227 -22.02 -6.49 -8.06
C SER A 227 -22.36 -5.20 -7.32
N THR A 228 -22.72 -5.37 -6.05
CA THR A 228 -23.00 -4.29 -5.11
C THR A 228 -21.94 -4.24 -4.02
N LYS A 229 -22.06 -3.32 -3.07
CA LYS A 229 -21.12 -3.16 -1.95
C LYS A 229 -20.92 -4.46 -1.13
N THR A 230 -21.91 -5.35 -1.11
CA THR A 230 -21.80 -6.66 -0.42
C THR A 230 -20.84 -7.64 -1.10
N ALA A 231 -20.51 -7.42 -2.37
CA ALA A 231 -19.53 -8.22 -3.12
C ALA A 231 -18.10 -7.69 -3.01
N VAL A 232 -17.90 -6.54 -2.37
CA VAL A 232 -16.58 -5.97 -2.15
C VAL A 232 -15.80 -6.85 -1.18
N PRO A 233 -14.53 -7.19 -1.50
CA PRO A 233 -13.71 -8.00 -0.61
C PRO A 233 -13.51 -7.35 0.75
N SER A 234 -13.24 -8.15 1.77
CA SER A 234 -12.85 -7.66 3.09
C SER A 234 -11.58 -6.83 3.00
N VAL A 235 -11.49 -5.82 3.84
CA VAL A 235 -10.26 -5.06 4.06
C VAL A 235 -9.26 -5.94 4.79
N SER A 236 -7.98 -5.87 4.43
CA SER A 236 -6.89 -6.61 5.05
C SER A 236 -5.90 -5.71 5.80
N ALA A 237 -5.77 -4.45 5.39
CA ALA A 237 -4.93 -3.47 6.07
C ALA A 237 -5.33 -2.03 5.73
N VAL A 238 -4.98 -1.10 6.62
CA VAL A 238 -4.98 0.34 6.35
C VAL A 238 -3.54 0.84 6.41
N VAL A 239 -3.18 1.74 5.51
CA VAL A 239 -1.80 2.18 5.30
C VAL A 239 -1.77 3.69 5.20
N ILE A 240 -0.79 4.33 5.81
CA ILE A 240 -0.45 5.73 5.59
C ILE A 240 0.96 5.84 5.02
N GLY A 241 1.26 6.90 4.27
CA GLY A 241 2.60 7.06 3.72
C GLY A 241 2.79 8.29 2.86
N ALA A 242 4.00 8.39 2.35
CA ALA A 242 4.42 9.32 1.32
C ALA A 242 5.64 8.76 0.61
N ASP A 243 5.85 9.14 -0.62
CA ASP A 243 7.02 8.76 -1.41
C ASP A 243 7.50 9.92 -2.29
N SER A 244 8.79 9.94 -2.55
CA SER A 244 9.46 10.97 -3.34
C SER A 244 10.72 10.45 -4.03
N ASP A 245 10.85 9.12 -4.12
CA ASP A 245 12.03 8.45 -4.67
C ASP A 245 12.12 8.56 -6.20
N ASN A 246 10.99 8.61 -6.89
CA ASN A 246 10.96 8.74 -8.34
C ASN A 246 11.31 10.17 -8.80
N THR A 247 10.75 11.18 -8.18
CA THR A 247 11.01 12.59 -8.51
C THR A 247 12.24 13.16 -7.85
N GLN A 248 12.80 12.49 -6.84
CA GLN A 248 13.89 12.96 -6.00
C GLN A 248 13.52 14.23 -5.22
N ALA A 249 12.25 14.35 -4.85
CA ALA A 249 11.67 15.49 -4.15
C ALA A 249 11.66 15.30 -2.62
N ARG A 250 10.97 16.23 -1.94
CA ARG A 250 10.68 16.22 -0.50
C ARG A 250 9.24 16.60 -0.26
N SER A 251 8.63 16.03 0.75
CA SER A 251 7.34 16.47 1.27
C SER A 251 7.26 16.30 2.78
N SER A 252 6.30 16.99 3.41
CA SER A 252 6.00 16.86 4.83
C SER A 252 4.52 17.07 5.07
N GLY A 253 3.91 16.18 5.86
CA GLY A 253 2.51 16.28 6.24
C GLY A 253 2.21 15.48 7.48
N TRP A 254 0.94 15.45 7.87
CA TRP A 254 0.44 14.80 9.06
C TRP A 254 -0.82 13.99 8.76
N VAL A 255 -0.99 12.86 9.46
CA VAL A 255 -2.22 12.09 9.47
C VAL A 255 -2.66 11.91 10.93
N ALA A 256 -3.94 12.12 11.21
CA ALA A 256 -4.51 12.03 12.54
C ALA A 256 -5.93 11.46 12.51
N GLN A 257 -6.42 10.99 13.66
CA GLN A 257 -7.82 10.61 13.88
C GLN A 257 -8.36 9.62 12.83
N LEU A 258 -7.53 8.64 12.45
CA LEU A 258 -7.93 7.60 11.52
C LEU A 258 -8.93 6.64 12.20
N GLN A 259 -10.14 6.54 11.64
CA GLN A 259 -11.24 5.79 12.24
C GLN A 259 -11.99 5.00 11.17
N TRP A 260 -12.40 3.79 11.52
CA TRP A 260 -13.28 2.95 10.72
C TRP A 260 -14.69 2.94 11.31
N ARG A 261 -15.72 3.13 10.47
CA ARG A 261 -17.14 3.06 10.86
C ARG A 261 -17.93 2.15 9.94
#